data_efbb2357e22fa3527ba387de53035c4e
#
_entry.id   efbb2357e22fa3527ba387de53035c4e
#
_cell.length_a   1.000
_cell.length_b   1.000
_cell.length_c   1.000
_cell.angle_alpha   90.00
_cell.angle_beta   90.00
_cell.angle_gamma   90.00
#
_symmetry.space_group_name_H-M   'P 1'
#
loop_
_entity.id
_entity.type
_entity.pdbx_description
1 polymer ?
#
loop_
_entity_poly.entity_id
_entity_poly.type
_entity_poly.pdbx_seq_one_letter_code
_entity_poly.pdbx_strand_id
1 'polypeptide(L)'
;DGAILVVDAAQGVEAQTLANVYLALDHDLDVMPVINKIDLPSAEPERVKEEIEDVIGIDAENAPLISAKTGLNVHEVLEQIVQQIPSPVGDPDAPLQALIFDSKYDSYKGVIVFCRIKEGTVKKGTPMLMMATGAKAEVVEVGTFGAGQFIPCDALEAGMVGYITASIKNVKDTA
;
A
#
# COMPACT_ATOMS: atom_id res chain seq x y z
N ASP A 1 -4.18 -7.96 -1.50
CA ASP A 1 -3.30 -6.90 -1.99
C ASP A 1 -3.74 -6.49 -3.40
N GLY A 2 -3.97 -5.21 -3.64
CA GLY A 2 -4.45 -4.70 -4.90
C GLY A 2 -3.92 -3.31 -5.23
N ALA A 3 -4.28 -2.82 -6.41
CA ALA A 3 -3.92 -1.51 -6.90
C ALA A 3 -5.17 -0.77 -7.43
N ILE A 4 -5.24 0.52 -7.22
CA ILE A 4 -6.27 1.37 -7.80
C ILE A 4 -5.73 2.00 -9.07
N LEU A 5 -6.40 1.78 -10.19
CA LEU A 5 -6.10 2.39 -11.47
C LEU A 5 -6.94 3.66 -11.64
N VAL A 6 -6.36 4.81 -11.40
CA VAL A 6 -7.06 6.09 -11.56
C VAL A 6 -6.87 6.61 -12.97
N VAL A 7 -7.96 6.72 -13.75
CA VAL A 7 -7.96 7.20 -15.13
C VAL A 7 -8.73 8.52 -15.22
N ASP A 8 -8.22 9.45 -16.03
CA ASP A 8 -8.84 10.75 -16.28
C ASP A 8 -10.02 10.60 -17.23
N ALA A 9 -11.21 11.07 -16.83
CA ALA A 9 -12.43 10.99 -17.64
C ALA A 9 -12.38 11.76 -18.96
N ALA A 10 -11.46 12.71 -19.11
CA ALA A 10 -11.30 13.49 -20.33
C ALA A 10 -10.16 12.98 -21.22
N GLN A 11 -9.04 12.54 -20.62
CA GLN A 11 -7.84 12.09 -21.33
C GLN A 11 -7.89 10.61 -21.69
N GLY A 12 -8.52 9.76 -20.87
CA GLY A 12 -8.56 8.32 -21.06
C GLY A 12 -7.26 7.61 -20.68
N VAL A 13 -6.98 6.50 -21.37
CA VAL A 13 -5.82 5.65 -21.09
C VAL A 13 -4.57 6.19 -21.79
N GLU A 14 -3.60 6.62 -21.01
CA GLU A 14 -2.32 7.12 -21.52
C GLU A 14 -1.21 6.05 -21.42
N ALA A 15 -0.09 6.27 -22.15
CA ALA A 15 1.03 5.33 -22.16
C ALA A 15 1.60 5.04 -20.75
N GLN A 16 1.60 6.04 -19.86
CA GLN A 16 2.03 5.87 -18.49
C GLN A 16 1.05 5.01 -17.67
N THR A 17 -0.25 5.16 -17.95
CA THR A 17 -1.31 4.31 -17.37
C THR A 17 -1.04 2.85 -17.67
N LEU A 18 -0.81 2.53 -18.96
CA LEU A 18 -0.49 1.17 -19.40
C LEU A 18 0.75 0.61 -18.73
N ALA A 19 1.85 1.38 -18.72
CA ALA A 19 3.09 0.95 -18.09
C ALA A 19 2.91 0.58 -16.61
N ASN A 20 2.15 1.39 -15.87
CA ASN A 20 1.88 1.16 -14.45
C ASN A 20 0.94 -0.04 -14.22
N VAL A 21 -0.06 -0.23 -15.07
CA VAL A 21 -0.97 -1.39 -15.00
C VAL A 21 -0.22 -2.69 -15.21
N TYR A 22 0.63 -2.76 -16.25
CA TYR A 22 1.42 -3.97 -16.51
C TYR A 22 2.34 -4.30 -15.33
N LEU A 23 2.95 -3.29 -14.69
CA LEU A 23 3.73 -3.51 -13.46
C LEU A 23 2.88 -4.08 -12.32
N ALA A 24 1.64 -3.62 -12.16
CA ALA A 24 0.74 -4.14 -11.13
C ALA A 24 0.36 -5.60 -11.43
N LEU A 25 0.02 -5.90 -12.69
CA LEU A 25 -0.34 -7.26 -13.13
C LEU A 25 0.84 -8.23 -13.04
N ASP A 26 2.06 -7.80 -13.36
CA ASP A 26 3.28 -8.59 -13.20
C ASP A 26 3.56 -9.00 -11.74
N HIS A 27 2.98 -8.28 -10.79
CA HIS A 27 3.04 -8.58 -9.36
C HIS A 27 1.78 -9.27 -8.81
N ASP A 28 0.93 -9.81 -9.68
CA ASP A 28 -0.32 -10.50 -9.33
C ASP A 28 -1.24 -9.65 -8.42
N LEU A 29 -1.30 -8.34 -8.66
CA LEU A 29 -2.20 -7.44 -7.94
C LEU A 29 -3.58 -7.40 -8.60
N ASP A 30 -4.64 -7.44 -7.79
CA ASP A 30 -5.99 -7.11 -8.24
C ASP A 30 -6.05 -5.62 -8.57
N VAL A 31 -6.44 -5.29 -9.82
CA VAL A 31 -6.49 -3.91 -10.29
C VAL A 31 -7.93 -3.43 -10.38
N MET A 32 -8.26 -2.41 -9.58
CA MET A 32 -9.58 -1.80 -9.55
C MET A 32 -9.57 -0.45 -10.31
N PRO A 33 -10.28 -0.32 -11.45
CA PRO A 33 -10.35 0.94 -12.17
C PRO A 33 -11.24 1.96 -11.46
N VAL A 34 -10.83 3.24 -11.51
CA VAL A 34 -11.56 4.40 -11.00
C VAL A 34 -11.45 5.53 -12.01
N ILE A 35 -12.58 6.11 -12.43
CA ILE A 35 -12.62 7.20 -13.41
C ILE A 35 -12.75 8.52 -12.66
N ASN A 36 -11.73 9.36 -12.74
CA ASN A 36 -11.63 10.63 -12.03
C ASN A 36 -11.86 11.83 -12.95
N LYS A 37 -12.11 12.98 -12.36
CA LYS A 37 -12.34 14.28 -12.99
C LYS A 37 -13.65 14.35 -13.78
N ILE A 38 -14.70 13.66 -13.34
CA ILE A 38 -16.03 13.71 -13.95
C ILE A 38 -16.69 15.10 -13.86
N ASP A 39 -16.12 16.00 -13.05
CA ASP A 39 -16.53 17.40 -12.92
C ASP A 39 -16.11 18.27 -14.11
N LEU A 40 -15.25 17.78 -14.99
CA LEU A 40 -14.82 18.51 -16.18
C LEU A 40 -15.90 18.50 -17.29
N PRO A 41 -16.13 19.62 -17.99
CA PRO A 41 -17.05 19.66 -19.12
C PRO A 41 -16.69 18.73 -20.28
N SER A 42 -15.42 18.33 -20.39
CA SER A 42 -14.88 17.41 -21.40
C SER A 42 -14.84 15.96 -20.93
N ALA A 43 -15.42 15.64 -19.79
CA ALA A 43 -15.42 14.28 -19.26
C ALA A 43 -16.35 13.38 -20.10
N GLU A 44 -15.81 12.24 -20.54
CA GLU A 44 -16.51 11.20 -21.30
C GLU A 44 -16.32 9.84 -20.62
N PRO A 45 -16.92 9.63 -19.43
CA PRO A 45 -16.65 8.46 -18.61
C PRO A 45 -16.97 7.13 -19.29
N GLU A 46 -18.06 7.06 -20.06
CA GLU A 46 -18.45 5.81 -20.76
C GLU A 46 -17.43 5.44 -21.86
N ARG A 47 -16.92 6.41 -22.60
CA ARG A 47 -15.82 6.18 -23.56
C ARG A 47 -14.57 5.65 -22.87
N VAL A 48 -14.26 6.20 -21.69
CA VAL A 48 -13.06 5.79 -20.94
C VAL A 48 -13.23 4.39 -20.35
N LYS A 49 -14.43 3.98 -19.95
CA LYS A 49 -14.70 2.58 -19.55
C LYS A 49 -14.42 1.62 -20.70
N GLU A 50 -15.01 1.87 -21.88
CA GLU A 50 -14.77 1.08 -23.09
C GLU A 50 -13.27 1.02 -23.43
N GLU A 51 -12.55 2.15 -23.32
CA GLU A 51 -11.12 2.21 -23.59
C GLU A 51 -10.29 1.37 -22.58
N ILE A 52 -10.67 1.35 -21.30
CA ILE A 52 -10.01 0.50 -20.28
C ILE A 52 -10.21 -0.98 -20.62
N GLU A 53 -11.43 -1.38 -20.99
CA GLU A 53 -11.76 -2.75 -21.34
C GLU A 53 -11.04 -3.20 -22.63
N ASP A 54 -11.05 -2.37 -23.67
CA ASP A 54 -10.47 -2.69 -24.97
C ASP A 54 -8.95 -2.71 -24.96
N VAL A 55 -8.31 -1.77 -24.24
CA VAL A 55 -6.86 -1.56 -24.29
C VAL A 55 -6.13 -2.33 -23.18
N ILE A 56 -6.73 -2.41 -21.99
CA ILE A 56 -6.11 -3.04 -20.81
C ILE A 56 -6.67 -4.44 -20.58
N GLY A 57 -7.94 -4.68 -20.91
CA GLY A 57 -8.61 -5.96 -20.70
C GLY A 57 -9.13 -6.15 -19.27
N ILE A 58 -9.36 -5.07 -18.54
CA ILE A 58 -9.92 -5.07 -17.17
C ILE A 58 -11.37 -4.59 -17.26
N ASP A 59 -12.29 -5.31 -16.59
CA ASP A 59 -13.70 -4.90 -16.47
C ASP A 59 -13.81 -3.52 -15.80
N ALA A 60 -14.42 -2.57 -16.47
CA ALA A 60 -14.65 -1.21 -16.02
C ALA A 60 -16.13 -0.82 -15.96
N GLU A 61 -17.07 -1.75 -16.22
CA GLU A 61 -18.52 -1.47 -16.24
C GLU A 61 -18.96 -0.78 -14.95
N ASN A 62 -18.50 -1.30 -13.80
CA ASN A 62 -18.85 -0.82 -12.46
C ASN A 62 -17.78 0.11 -11.85
N ALA A 63 -16.86 0.64 -12.64
CA ALA A 63 -15.83 1.54 -12.17
C ALA A 63 -16.44 2.81 -11.54
N PRO A 64 -16.06 3.21 -10.32
CA PRO A 64 -16.55 4.41 -9.67
C PRO A 64 -16.21 5.67 -10.49
N LEU A 65 -17.20 6.50 -10.70
CA LEU A 65 -17.08 7.80 -11.36
C LEU A 65 -16.93 8.88 -10.31
N ILE A 66 -15.74 9.46 -10.17
CA ILE A 66 -15.40 10.36 -9.07
C ILE A 66 -14.91 11.73 -9.53
N SER A 67 -14.97 12.68 -8.61
CA SER A 67 -14.16 13.89 -8.67
C SER A 67 -13.37 14.03 -7.36
N ALA A 68 -12.11 13.72 -7.41
CA ALA A 68 -11.21 13.91 -6.26
C ALA A 68 -11.13 15.39 -5.83
N LYS A 69 -11.32 16.32 -6.78
CA LYS A 69 -11.31 17.77 -6.52
C LYS A 69 -12.49 18.20 -5.65
N THR A 70 -13.68 17.66 -5.91
CA THR A 70 -14.92 18.04 -5.20
C THR A 70 -15.27 17.08 -4.06
N GLY A 71 -14.62 15.92 -4.00
CA GLY A 71 -14.93 14.83 -3.07
C GLY A 71 -16.09 13.94 -3.53
N LEU A 72 -16.65 14.19 -4.71
CA LEU A 72 -17.79 13.44 -5.22
C LEU A 72 -17.42 11.95 -5.39
N ASN A 73 -18.23 11.06 -4.81
CA ASN A 73 -18.12 9.59 -4.85
C ASN A 73 -16.77 9.00 -4.36
N VAL A 74 -15.92 9.78 -3.69
CA VAL A 74 -14.66 9.26 -3.13
C VAL A 74 -14.91 8.20 -2.06
N HIS A 75 -15.97 8.35 -1.27
CA HIS A 75 -16.35 7.34 -0.26
C HIS A 75 -16.70 5.99 -0.90
N GLU A 76 -17.33 5.99 -2.06
CA GLU A 76 -17.66 4.78 -2.81
C GLU A 76 -16.41 3.98 -3.21
N VAL A 77 -15.32 4.68 -3.60
CA VAL A 77 -14.04 4.02 -3.87
C VAL A 77 -13.52 3.29 -2.64
N LEU A 78 -13.60 3.91 -1.46
CA LEU A 78 -13.16 3.27 -0.21
C LEU A 78 -13.99 2.04 0.14
N GLU A 79 -15.31 2.10 -0.08
CA GLU A 79 -16.19 0.94 0.11
C GLU A 79 -15.88 -0.18 -0.87
N GLN A 80 -15.64 0.14 -2.13
CA GLN A 80 -15.28 -0.87 -3.14
C GLN A 80 -13.92 -1.51 -2.86
N ILE A 81 -12.93 -0.76 -2.37
CA ILE A 81 -11.64 -1.32 -1.93
C ILE A 81 -11.86 -2.41 -0.89
N VAL A 82 -12.68 -2.14 0.12
CA VAL A 82 -12.97 -3.10 1.20
C VAL A 82 -13.72 -4.33 0.69
N GLN A 83 -14.56 -4.17 -0.33
CA GLN A 83 -15.38 -5.26 -0.88
C GLN A 83 -14.65 -6.11 -1.91
N GLN A 84 -13.80 -5.51 -2.74
CA GLN A 84 -13.23 -6.16 -3.93
C GLN A 84 -11.78 -6.58 -3.75
N ILE A 85 -10.98 -5.80 -3.01
CA ILE A 85 -9.55 -6.11 -2.81
C ILE A 85 -9.40 -7.06 -1.63
N PRO A 86 -8.82 -8.26 -1.83
CA PRO A 86 -8.63 -9.22 -0.75
C PRO A 86 -7.70 -8.66 0.33
N SER A 87 -8.02 -8.97 1.57
CA SER A 87 -7.14 -8.61 2.69
C SER A 87 -5.79 -9.34 2.58
N PRO A 88 -4.72 -8.75 3.12
CA PRO A 88 -3.42 -9.41 3.17
C PRO A 88 -3.50 -10.79 3.84
N VAL A 89 -2.83 -11.78 3.24
CA VAL A 89 -2.73 -13.14 3.78
C VAL A 89 -1.51 -13.24 4.67
N GLY A 90 -1.62 -13.99 5.77
CA GLY A 90 -0.53 -14.29 6.69
C GLY A 90 -1.03 -14.93 7.97
N ASP A 91 -0.18 -15.69 8.64
CA ASP A 91 -0.49 -16.37 9.91
C ASP A 91 0.16 -15.59 11.07
N PRO A 92 -0.61 -14.98 11.99
CA PRO A 92 -0.07 -14.22 13.13
C PRO A 92 0.66 -15.11 14.16
N ASP A 93 0.43 -16.42 14.16
CA ASP A 93 1.07 -17.38 15.06
C ASP A 93 2.34 -18.01 14.46
N ALA A 94 2.62 -17.76 13.18
CA ALA A 94 3.84 -18.26 12.52
C ALA A 94 5.10 -17.51 13.01
N PRO A 95 6.30 -18.04 12.73
CA PRO A 95 7.55 -17.30 12.96
C PRO A 95 7.57 -15.96 12.24
N LEU A 96 8.01 -14.90 12.95
CA LEU A 96 8.03 -13.54 12.42
C LEU A 96 8.82 -13.44 11.12
N GLN A 97 8.18 -12.92 10.08
CA GLN A 97 8.79 -12.52 8.83
C GLN A 97 8.27 -11.11 8.47
N ALA A 98 9.19 -10.18 8.27
CA ALA A 98 8.87 -8.80 7.90
C ALA A 98 9.67 -8.36 6.70
N LEU A 99 9.00 -7.69 5.75
CA LEU A 99 9.64 -7.06 4.61
C LEU A 99 9.91 -5.59 4.95
N ILE A 100 11.19 -5.22 4.99
CA ILE A 100 11.62 -3.83 5.15
C ILE A 100 11.59 -3.18 3.77
N PHE A 101 10.87 -2.08 3.62
CA PHE A 101 10.79 -1.34 2.37
C PHE A 101 11.40 0.07 2.45
N ASP A 102 11.63 0.58 3.67
CA ASP A 102 12.30 1.86 3.88
C ASP A 102 12.88 1.93 5.29
N SER A 103 13.83 2.83 5.51
CA SER A 103 14.36 3.14 6.83
C SER A 103 14.87 4.57 6.91
N LYS A 104 14.72 5.19 8.07
CA LYS A 104 15.26 6.53 8.32
C LYS A 104 15.95 6.61 9.67
N TYR A 105 16.90 7.53 9.78
CA TYR A 105 17.51 7.86 11.05
C TYR A 105 16.75 9.02 11.72
N ASP A 106 16.41 8.82 12.98
CA ASP A 106 15.84 9.83 13.86
C ASP A 106 16.80 10.07 15.01
N SER A 107 17.11 11.33 15.32
CA SER A 107 18.08 11.69 16.35
C SER A 107 17.69 11.26 17.77
N TYR A 108 16.40 10.99 17.98
CA TYR A 108 15.83 10.63 19.28
C TYR A 108 15.54 9.13 19.41
N LYS A 109 14.95 8.54 18.34
CA LYS A 109 14.54 7.13 18.31
C LYS A 109 15.60 6.19 17.69
N GLY A 110 16.66 6.73 17.12
CA GLY A 110 17.64 5.96 16.34
C GLY A 110 17.12 5.59 14.96
N VAL A 111 17.43 4.38 14.50
CA VAL A 111 16.92 3.91 13.20
C VAL A 111 15.46 3.47 13.36
N ILE A 112 14.61 4.07 12.55
CA ILE A 112 13.20 3.68 12.37
C ILE A 112 13.11 2.89 11.08
N VAL A 113 12.64 1.65 11.17
CA VAL A 113 12.46 0.74 10.05
C VAL A 113 10.99 0.71 9.65
N PHE A 114 10.70 0.90 8.38
CA PHE A 114 9.35 0.78 7.82
C PHE A 114 9.19 -0.61 7.22
N CYS A 115 8.19 -1.33 7.66
CA CYS A 115 8.03 -2.72 7.27
C CYS A 115 6.57 -3.13 7.10
N ARG A 116 6.39 -4.17 6.28
CA ARG A 116 5.17 -4.97 6.22
C ARG A 116 5.44 -6.30 6.91
N ILE A 117 4.59 -6.67 7.85
CA ILE A 117 4.63 -7.99 8.48
C ILE A 117 4.01 -8.99 7.51
N LYS A 118 4.80 -9.98 7.11
CA LYS A 118 4.35 -11.04 6.20
C LYS A 118 3.77 -12.20 6.98
N GLU A 119 4.45 -12.61 8.07
CA GLU A 119 4.05 -13.69 8.96
C GLU A 119 4.39 -13.34 10.40
N GLY A 120 3.65 -13.92 11.33
CA GLY A 120 3.90 -13.76 12.75
C GLY A 120 3.41 -12.44 13.33
N THR A 121 3.84 -12.21 14.54
CA THR A 121 3.52 -10.99 15.32
C THR A 121 4.78 -10.39 15.89
N VAL A 122 4.95 -9.08 15.77
CA VAL A 122 6.05 -8.32 16.38
C VAL A 122 5.52 -7.35 17.43
N LYS A 123 6.17 -7.32 18.57
CA LYS A 123 5.87 -6.42 19.70
C LYS A 123 7.14 -5.96 20.37
N LYS A 124 7.04 -5.00 21.27
CA LYS A 124 8.18 -4.58 22.11
C LYS A 124 8.82 -5.79 22.80
N GLY A 125 10.15 -5.88 22.74
CA GLY A 125 10.94 -6.98 23.30
C GLY A 125 11.10 -8.18 22.36
N THR A 126 10.47 -8.19 21.18
CA THR A 126 10.67 -9.27 20.21
C THR A 126 12.10 -9.26 19.70
N PRO A 127 12.84 -10.40 19.80
CA PRO A 127 14.14 -10.52 19.16
C PRO A 127 13.98 -10.63 17.65
N MET A 128 14.82 -9.92 16.90
CA MET A 128 14.81 -9.95 15.44
C MET A 128 16.20 -10.15 14.86
N LEU A 129 16.24 -10.77 13.70
CA LEU A 129 17.43 -10.99 12.89
C LEU A 129 17.25 -10.30 11.54
N MET A 130 18.15 -9.40 11.19
CA MET A 130 18.25 -8.85 9.84
C MET A 130 18.85 -9.91 8.91
N MET A 131 18.05 -10.42 7.97
CA MET A 131 18.46 -11.58 7.16
C MET A 131 19.65 -11.27 6.25
N ALA A 132 19.72 -10.06 5.69
CA ALA A 132 20.80 -9.67 4.78
C ALA A 132 22.14 -9.45 5.49
N THR A 133 22.12 -8.82 6.66
CA THR A 133 23.35 -8.43 7.39
C THR A 133 23.72 -9.40 8.51
N GLY A 134 22.78 -10.25 8.97
CA GLY A 134 22.93 -11.10 10.14
C GLY A 134 22.91 -10.33 11.47
N ALA A 135 22.62 -9.04 11.46
CA ALA A 135 22.53 -8.22 12.66
C ALA A 135 21.35 -8.66 13.53
N LYS A 136 21.60 -8.76 14.83
CA LYS A 136 20.58 -9.09 15.82
C LYS A 136 20.23 -7.84 16.63
N ALA A 137 18.95 -7.64 16.83
CA ALA A 137 18.42 -6.53 17.62
C ALA A 137 17.16 -6.94 18.37
N GLU A 138 16.76 -6.13 19.33
CA GLU A 138 15.51 -6.27 20.05
C GLU A 138 14.62 -5.08 19.73
N VAL A 139 13.34 -5.34 19.54
CA VAL A 139 12.33 -4.32 19.26
C VAL A 139 12.10 -3.44 20.47
N VAL A 140 12.24 -2.13 20.33
CA VAL A 140 12.02 -1.14 21.38
C VAL A 140 10.60 -0.60 21.34
N GLU A 141 10.11 -0.31 20.15
CA GLU A 141 8.75 0.21 19.92
C GLU A 141 8.25 -0.27 18.55
N VAL A 142 6.97 -0.51 18.46
CA VAL A 142 6.23 -0.75 17.20
C VAL A 142 5.07 0.22 17.08
N GLY A 143 4.62 0.50 15.87
CA GLY A 143 3.46 1.37 15.66
C GLY A 143 3.05 1.46 14.20
N THR A 144 1.94 2.12 13.99
CA THR A 144 1.35 2.39 12.67
C THR A 144 1.53 3.84 12.26
N PHE A 145 1.11 4.17 11.04
CA PHE A 145 1.19 5.52 10.50
C PHE A 145 -0.16 6.22 10.59
N GLY A 146 -0.18 7.41 11.17
CA GLY A 146 -1.27 8.35 11.05
C GLY A 146 -0.94 9.45 10.04
N ALA A 147 -1.84 10.41 9.86
CA ALA A 147 -1.61 11.58 9.01
C ALA A 147 -0.47 12.45 9.58
N GLY A 148 0.73 12.30 9.01
CA GLY A 148 1.92 13.04 9.41
C GLY A 148 2.52 12.68 10.77
N GLN A 149 2.12 11.56 11.38
CA GLN A 149 2.62 11.15 12.70
C GLN A 149 2.76 9.64 12.84
N PHE A 150 3.63 9.22 13.75
CA PHE A 150 3.75 7.84 14.19
C PHE A 150 2.79 7.58 15.36
N ILE A 151 2.04 6.47 15.29
CA ILE A 151 1.10 6.06 16.33
C ILE A 151 1.63 4.75 16.93
N PRO A 152 2.23 4.79 18.15
CA PRO A 152 2.63 3.56 18.82
C PRO A 152 1.45 2.63 19.05
N CYS A 153 1.71 1.32 18.95
CA CYS A 153 0.74 0.28 19.25
C CYS A 153 1.39 -0.88 20.03
N ASP A 154 0.57 -1.80 20.51
CA ASP A 154 1.07 -2.92 21.32
C ASP A 154 1.77 -3.99 20.47
N ALA A 155 1.26 -4.23 19.26
CA ALA A 155 1.79 -5.22 18.33
C ALA A 155 1.47 -4.86 16.88
N LEU A 156 2.27 -5.42 15.94
CA LEU A 156 1.94 -5.51 14.52
C LEU A 156 1.84 -6.99 14.15
N GLU A 157 0.76 -7.35 13.49
CA GLU A 157 0.44 -8.74 13.09
C GLU A 157 0.61 -8.92 11.58
N ALA A 158 0.61 -10.17 11.13
CA ALA A 158 0.67 -10.54 9.72
C ALA A 158 -0.31 -9.71 8.87
N GLY A 159 0.15 -9.17 7.75
CA GLY A 159 -0.59 -8.28 6.87
C GLY A 159 -0.49 -6.79 7.20
N MET A 160 -0.13 -6.42 8.42
CA MET A 160 -0.03 -5.02 8.83
C MET A 160 1.23 -4.34 8.27
N VAL A 161 1.07 -3.05 7.96
CA VAL A 161 2.18 -2.14 7.64
C VAL A 161 2.40 -1.19 8.81
N GLY A 162 3.64 -1.04 9.23
CA GLY A 162 3.99 -0.19 10.34
C GLY A 162 5.46 0.14 10.43
N TYR A 163 5.87 0.66 11.56
CA TYR A 163 7.27 0.94 11.86
C TYR A 163 7.75 0.15 13.07
N ILE A 164 9.03 -0.13 13.06
CA ILE A 164 9.76 -0.74 14.17
C ILE A 164 10.93 0.16 14.52
N THR A 165 11.12 0.43 15.80
CA THR A 165 12.39 0.96 16.31
C THR A 165 13.15 -0.13 17.06
N ALA A 166 14.43 -0.15 16.86
CA ALA A 166 15.34 -1.07 17.56
C ALA A 166 16.62 -0.33 17.94
N SER A 167 17.38 -0.91 18.85
CA SER A 167 18.66 -0.32 19.26
C SER A 167 19.75 -0.43 18.17
N ILE A 168 19.37 -0.21 16.92
CA ILE A 168 20.28 -0.22 15.77
C ILE A 168 20.81 1.20 15.59
N LYS A 169 22.14 1.32 15.61
CA LYS A 169 22.80 2.63 15.51
C LYS A 169 23.12 3.09 14.09
N ASN A 170 23.09 2.16 13.12
CA ASN A 170 23.50 2.44 11.76
C ASN A 170 22.43 1.94 10.80
N VAL A 171 21.94 2.82 9.89
CA VAL A 171 20.96 2.48 8.87
C VAL A 171 21.45 1.33 7.96
N LYS A 172 22.76 1.22 7.72
CA LYS A 172 23.34 0.13 6.92
C LYS A 172 23.10 -1.26 7.52
N ASP A 173 22.81 -1.34 8.81
CA ASP A 173 22.54 -2.63 9.48
C ASP A 173 21.08 -3.09 9.28
N THR A 174 20.23 -2.26 8.66
CA THR A 174 18.82 -2.56 8.36
C THR A 174 18.54 -2.90 6.90
N ALA A 175 19.57 -2.92 6.07
CA ALA A 175 19.44 -3.22 4.63
C ALA A 175 19.33 -4.73 4.36
#